data_5f3b5fae652c896a2b23f4f83a8c953a
#
_entry.id   5f3b5fae652c896a2b23f4f83a8c953a
#
_cell.length_a   1.000
_cell.length_b   1.000
_cell.length_c   1.000
_cell.angle_alpha   90.00
_cell.angle_beta   90.00
_cell.angle_gamma   90.00
#
_symmetry.space_group_name_H-M   'P 1'
#
loop_
_entity.id
_entity.type
_entity.pdbx_description
1 polymer ?
#
loop_
_entity_poly.entity_id
_entity_poly.type
_entity_poly.pdbx_seq_one_letter_code
_entity_poly.pdbx_strand_id
1 'polypeptide(L)'
;MARSWHTGVFTIRRKDTVVKTLLNIIWFFFGGLPLFLGYLLAGLISCIFIVTIPAGLACFRIAGYVLWPFGKRVIDKPGAGAGSALMNIVWFVVAGLWLAIGHVTTAAAQAVTIVGIPLAIANLKMIPITCFPFGKVVIDDPTASIL
;
A
#
# COMPACT_ATOMS: atom_id res chain seq x y z
N MET A 1 1.75 4.72 43.36
CA MET A 1 2.74 5.07 42.33
C MET A 1 2.45 4.45 40.92
N ALA A 2 1.26 3.97 40.65
CA ALA A 2 0.92 3.21 39.43
C ALA A 2 0.01 3.93 38.41
N ARG A 3 -0.29 5.22 38.59
CA ARG A 3 -1.27 5.96 37.72
C ARG A 3 -0.67 6.78 36.57
N SER A 4 0.64 6.97 36.49
CA SER A 4 1.24 7.87 35.48
C SER A 4 1.54 7.18 34.14
N TRP A 5 1.68 5.88 34.10
CA TRP A 5 2.05 5.12 32.91
C TRP A 5 0.90 4.99 31.87
N HIS A 6 -0.35 4.92 32.34
CA HIS A 6 -1.50 4.75 31.45
C HIS A 6 -1.86 6.02 30.66
N THR A 7 -1.65 7.20 31.24
CA THR A 7 -1.98 8.46 30.56
C THR A 7 -0.99 8.80 29.45
N GLY A 8 0.29 8.51 29.61
CA GLY A 8 1.31 8.74 28.58
C GLY A 8 1.11 7.88 27.34
N VAL A 9 0.85 6.59 27.52
CA VAL A 9 0.62 5.64 26.41
C VAL A 9 -0.64 6.01 25.62
N PHE A 10 -1.72 6.42 26.29
CA PHE A 10 -2.96 6.85 25.63
C PHE A 10 -2.76 8.13 24.82
N THR A 11 -1.99 9.08 25.31
CA THR A 11 -1.73 10.36 24.63
C THR A 11 -0.85 10.18 23.40
N ILE A 12 0.18 9.33 23.48
CA ILE A 12 1.06 9.01 22.35
C ILE A 12 0.26 8.32 21.25
N ARG A 13 -0.50 7.28 21.59
CA ARG A 13 -1.35 6.55 20.62
C ARG A 13 -2.34 7.46 19.89
N ARG A 14 -2.95 8.43 20.59
CA ARG A 14 -3.90 9.37 19.99
C ARG A 14 -3.22 10.32 19.01
N LYS A 15 -2.03 10.83 19.33
CA LYS A 15 -1.25 11.69 18.42
C LYS A 15 -0.86 10.95 17.15
N ASP A 16 -0.39 9.71 17.25
CA ASP A 16 -0.02 8.90 16.09
C ASP A 16 -1.21 8.63 15.17
N THR A 17 -2.39 8.39 15.73
CA THR A 17 -3.62 8.20 14.94
C THR A 17 -4.00 9.47 14.18
N VAL A 18 -3.93 10.65 14.82
CA VAL A 18 -4.24 11.93 14.16
C VAL A 18 -3.25 12.20 13.02
N VAL A 19 -1.96 12.00 13.26
CA VAL A 19 -0.92 12.20 12.23
C VAL A 19 -1.13 11.26 11.05
N LYS A 20 -1.42 9.98 11.29
CA LYS A 20 -1.71 9.01 10.22
C LYS A 20 -2.94 9.40 9.42
N THR A 21 -3.99 9.86 10.08
CA THR A 21 -5.21 10.33 9.41
C THR A 21 -4.94 11.54 8.53
N LEU A 22 -4.21 12.53 9.04
CA LEU A 22 -3.82 13.72 8.26
C LEU A 22 -2.95 13.33 7.05
N LEU A 23 -1.97 12.45 7.24
CA LEU A 23 -1.14 11.95 6.16
C LEU A 23 -1.96 11.19 5.11
N ASN A 24 -2.93 10.38 5.52
CA ASN A 24 -3.83 9.69 4.60
C ASN A 24 -4.70 10.68 3.80
N ILE A 25 -5.18 11.75 4.41
CA ILE A 25 -5.98 12.78 3.72
C ILE A 25 -5.11 13.51 2.67
N ILE A 26 -3.91 13.94 3.06
CA ILE A 26 -2.97 14.57 2.13
C ILE A 26 -2.59 13.57 1.01
N TRP A 27 -2.27 12.34 1.39
CA TRP A 27 -1.95 11.26 0.47
C TRP A 27 -3.07 11.03 -0.55
N PHE A 28 -4.32 10.99 -0.11
CA PHE A 28 -5.48 10.76 -0.97
C PHE A 28 -5.48 11.68 -2.20
N PHE A 29 -5.20 12.97 -2.01
CA PHE A 29 -5.21 13.95 -3.10
C PHE A 29 -3.93 13.94 -3.94
N PHE A 30 -2.76 13.71 -3.34
CA PHE A 30 -1.46 13.86 -4.00
C PHE A 30 -0.85 12.56 -4.56
N GLY A 31 -1.45 11.41 -4.29
CA GLY A 31 -0.92 10.13 -4.78
C GLY A 31 -1.94 9.00 -4.71
N GLY A 32 -2.72 8.94 -3.64
CA GLY A 32 -3.65 7.83 -3.38
C GLY A 32 -4.70 7.66 -4.45
N LEU A 33 -5.39 8.72 -4.83
CA LEU A 33 -6.47 8.67 -5.80
C LEU A 33 -6.01 8.31 -7.23
N PRO A 34 -4.97 8.96 -7.79
CA PRO A 34 -4.47 8.58 -9.12
C PRO A 34 -4.01 7.13 -9.18
N LEU A 35 -3.24 6.68 -8.18
CA LEU A 35 -2.76 5.30 -8.12
C LEU A 35 -3.92 4.31 -7.92
N PHE A 36 -4.88 4.62 -7.05
CA PHE A 36 -6.09 3.83 -6.86
C PHE A 36 -6.84 3.60 -8.18
N LEU A 37 -7.05 4.66 -8.96
CA LEU A 37 -7.70 4.56 -10.27
C LEU A 37 -6.88 3.70 -11.24
N GLY A 38 -5.55 3.82 -11.22
CA GLY A 38 -4.66 2.96 -11.99
C GLY A 38 -4.81 1.47 -11.63
N TYR A 39 -4.89 1.15 -10.35
CA TYR A 39 -5.13 -0.23 -9.90
C TYR A 39 -6.53 -0.73 -10.24
N LEU A 40 -7.56 0.12 -10.16
CA LEU A 40 -8.91 -0.26 -10.59
C LEU A 40 -8.93 -0.58 -12.09
N LEU A 41 -8.33 0.27 -12.91
CA LEU A 41 -8.25 0.06 -14.34
C LEU A 41 -7.49 -1.23 -14.68
N ALA A 42 -6.32 -1.44 -14.09
CA ALA A 42 -5.54 -2.66 -14.26
C ALA A 42 -6.33 -3.90 -13.80
N GLY A 43 -7.07 -3.79 -12.70
CA GLY A 43 -7.95 -4.85 -12.18
C GLY A 43 -9.09 -5.19 -13.15
N LEU A 44 -9.76 -4.19 -13.69
CA LEU A 44 -10.84 -4.38 -14.66
C LEU A 44 -10.31 -5.04 -15.93
N ILE A 45 -9.21 -4.55 -16.50
CA ILE A 45 -8.57 -5.15 -17.68
C ILE A 45 -8.18 -6.61 -17.41
N SER A 46 -7.58 -6.87 -16.23
CA SER A 46 -7.20 -8.23 -15.84
C SER A 46 -8.40 -9.18 -15.70
N CYS A 47 -9.59 -8.68 -15.37
CA CYS A 47 -10.79 -9.51 -15.23
C CYS A 47 -11.44 -9.86 -16.58
N ILE A 48 -11.03 -9.25 -17.69
CA ILE A 48 -11.54 -9.59 -19.03
C ILE A 48 -11.13 -11.01 -19.44
N PHE A 49 -9.94 -11.44 -19.03
CA PHE A 49 -9.43 -12.77 -19.31
C PHE A 49 -9.58 -13.67 -18.08
N ILE A 50 -10.20 -14.83 -18.23
CA ILE A 50 -10.47 -15.78 -17.14
C ILE A 50 -9.18 -16.16 -16.37
N VAL A 51 -8.07 -16.37 -17.10
CA VAL A 51 -6.77 -16.75 -16.50
C VAL A 51 -6.19 -15.63 -15.62
N THR A 52 -6.51 -14.37 -15.89
CA THR A 52 -5.98 -13.22 -15.15
C THR A 52 -6.94 -12.68 -14.08
N ILE A 53 -8.11 -13.30 -13.87
CA ILE A 53 -9.04 -12.95 -12.77
C ILE A 53 -8.33 -12.89 -11.41
N PRO A 54 -7.47 -13.87 -11.00
CA PRO A 54 -6.74 -13.76 -9.74
C PRO A 54 -5.88 -12.50 -9.64
N ALA A 55 -5.31 -12.06 -10.77
CA ALA A 55 -4.55 -10.82 -10.86
C ALA A 55 -5.44 -9.58 -10.69
N GLY A 56 -6.62 -9.58 -11.30
CA GLY A 56 -7.63 -8.52 -11.12
C GLY A 56 -8.06 -8.38 -9.66
N LEU A 57 -8.33 -9.49 -8.98
CA LEU A 57 -8.65 -9.49 -7.56
C LEU A 57 -7.49 -8.97 -6.69
N ALA A 58 -6.24 -9.26 -7.06
CA ALA A 58 -5.08 -8.69 -6.39
C ALA A 58 -5.02 -7.16 -6.56
N CYS A 59 -5.31 -6.64 -7.75
CA CYS A 59 -5.40 -5.20 -8.01
C CYS A 59 -6.41 -4.52 -7.09
N PHE A 60 -7.61 -5.05 -6.96
CA PHE A 60 -8.64 -4.43 -6.11
C PHE A 60 -8.24 -4.42 -4.63
N ARG A 61 -7.56 -5.46 -4.15
CA ARG A 61 -7.02 -5.47 -2.78
C ARG A 61 -5.92 -4.42 -2.58
N ILE A 62 -5.00 -4.30 -3.55
CA ILE A 62 -3.93 -3.30 -3.49
C ILE A 62 -4.50 -1.90 -3.65
N ALA A 63 -5.51 -1.70 -4.49
CA ALA A 63 -6.19 -0.42 -4.65
C ALA A 63 -6.68 0.13 -3.29
N GLY A 64 -7.35 -0.70 -2.48
CA GLY A 64 -7.79 -0.31 -1.14
C GLY A 64 -6.63 0.02 -0.18
N TYR A 65 -5.49 -0.66 -0.32
CA TYR A 65 -4.28 -0.33 0.43
C TYR A 65 -3.66 1.00 -0.02
N VAL A 66 -3.52 1.19 -1.33
CA VAL A 66 -2.94 2.40 -1.93
C VAL A 66 -3.78 3.63 -1.62
N LEU A 67 -5.10 3.50 -1.53
CA LEU A 67 -5.98 4.62 -1.19
C LEU A 67 -5.76 5.14 0.23
N TRP A 68 -5.46 4.23 1.20
CA TRP A 68 -5.33 4.56 2.63
C TRP A 68 -4.20 3.75 3.28
N PRO A 69 -2.91 4.10 3.03
CA PRO A 69 -1.78 3.26 3.41
C PRO A 69 -1.31 3.42 4.86
N PHE A 70 -1.44 4.63 5.44
CA PHE A 70 -0.91 4.88 6.78
C PHE A 70 -1.79 4.20 7.85
N GLY A 71 -1.18 3.36 8.67
CA GLY A 71 -1.85 2.49 9.64
C GLY A 71 -2.11 1.09 9.13
N LYS A 72 -1.50 0.70 8.00
CA LYS A 72 -1.55 -0.66 7.43
C LYS A 72 -0.16 -1.23 7.24
N ARG A 73 -0.07 -2.56 7.29
CA ARG A 73 1.16 -3.30 7.03
C ARG A 73 0.90 -4.48 6.12
N VAL A 74 1.89 -4.78 5.29
CA VAL A 74 1.90 -5.96 4.43
C VAL A 74 2.66 -7.07 5.13
N ILE A 75 2.06 -8.24 5.19
CA ILE A 75 2.68 -9.46 5.74
C ILE A 75 2.59 -10.60 4.73
N ASP A 76 3.50 -11.55 4.84
CA ASP A 76 3.44 -12.77 4.04
C ASP A 76 2.32 -13.68 4.55
N LYS A 77 1.55 -14.24 3.62
CA LYS A 77 0.50 -15.20 3.93
C LYS A 77 1.12 -16.56 4.24
N PRO A 78 0.89 -17.14 5.42
CA PRO A 78 1.35 -18.49 5.71
C PRO A 78 0.84 -19.49 4.67
N GLY A 79 1.73 -20.36 4.17
CA GLY A 79 1.36 -21.37 3.18
C GLY A 79 1.29 -20.89 1.73
N ALA A 80 1.82 -19.70 1.41
CA ALA A 80 2.00 -19.26 0.04
C ALA A 80 3.00 -20.20 -0.66
N GLY A 81 2.50 -21.02 -1.60
CA GLY A 81 3.28 -22.03 -2.31
C GLY A 81 3.81 -21.58 -3.68
N ALA A 82 4.37 -22.54 -4.43
CA ALA A 82 4.94 -22.33 -5.77
C ALA A 82 3.96 -21.64 -6.76
N GLY A 83 2.66 -21.89 -6.64
CA GLY A 83 1.64 -21.23 -7.46
C GLY A 83 1.64 -19.72 -7.29
N SER A 84 1.83 -19.21 -6.06
CA SER A 84 1.95 -17.77 -5.81
C SER A 84 3.20 -17.18 -6.46
N ALA A 85 4.31 -17.92 -6.45
CA ALA A 85 5.56 -17.47 -7.08
C ALA A 85 5.41 -17.35 -8.60
N LEU A 86 4.81 -18.37 -9.25
CA LEU A 86 4.55 -18.33 -10.68
C LEU A 86 3.62 -17.16 -11.06
N MET A 87 2.54 -16.98 -10.32
CA MET A 87 1.61 -15.86 -10.54
C MET A 87 2.27 -14.49 -10.34
N ASN A 88 3.22 -14.37 -9.41
CA ASN A 88 3.99 -13.14 -9.22
C ASN A 88 4.87 -12.83 -10.43
N ILE A 89 5.49 -13.84 -11.06
CA ILE A 89 6.29 -13.63 -12.28
C ILE A 89 5.41 -13.13 -13.42
N VAL A 90 4.29 -13.80 -13.69
CA VAL A 90 3.34 -13.38 -14.73
C VAL A 90 2.83 -11.97 -14.45
N TRP A 91 2.42 -11.72 -13.21
CA TRP A 91 1.93 -10.41 -12.78
C TRP A 91 2.97 -9.31 -12.96
N PHE A 92 4.22 -9.55 -12.55
CA PHE A 92 5.30 -8.57 -12.65
C PHE A 92 5.48 -8.07 -14.08
N VAL A 93 5.47 -8.98 -15.05
CA VAL A 93 5.63 -8.64 -16.47
C VAL A 93 4.39 -7.91 -17.03
N VAL A 94 3.18 -8.35 -16.67
CA VAL A 94 1.93 -7.83 -17.26
C VAL A 94 1.54 -6.48 -16.69
N ALA A 95 1.64 -6.29 -15.37
CA ALA A 95 1.14 -5.10 -14.70
C ALA A 95 2.06 -4.58 -13.58
N GLY A 96 2.70 -5.46 -12.82
CA GLY A 96 3.45 -5.10 -11.63
C GLY A 96 4.57 -4.10 -11.89
N LEU A 97 5.34 -4.30 -12.96
CA LEU A 97 6.41 -3.39 -13.37
C LEU A 97 5.88 -1.99 -13.72
N TRP A 98 4.81 -1.92 -14.49
CA TRP A 98 4.22 -0.64 -14.92
C TRP A 98 3.64 0.15 -13.76
N LEU A 99 2.96 -0.53 -12.85
CA LEU A 99 2.43 0.07 -11.63
C LEU A 99 3.55 0.51 -10.68
N ALA A 100 4.64 -0.26 -10.58
CA ALA A 100 5.82 0.12 -9.79
C ALA A 100 6.50 1.38 -10.36
N ILE A 101 6.60 1.51 -11.68
CA ILE A 101 7.07 2.76 -12.33
C ILE A 101 6.17 3.93 -11.93
N GLY A 102 4.85 3.74 -11.91
CA GLY A 102 3.90 4.74 -11.41
C GLY A 102 4.19 5.17 -9.98
N HIS A 103 4.45 4.22 -9.07
CA HIS A 103 4.85 4.52 -7.68
C HIS A 103 6.16 5.30 -7.60
N VAL A 104 7.18 4.90 -8.37
CA VAL A 104 8.49 5.62 -8.41
C VAL A 104 8.32 7.04 -8.94
N THR A 105 7.57 7.23 -10.01
CA THR A 105 7.32 8.56 -10.59
C THR A 105 6.57 9.45 -9.60
N THR A 106 5.52 8.93 -8.95
CA THR A 106 4.77 9.66 -7.92
C THR A 106 5.65 9.99 -6.72
N ALA A 107 6.50 9.04 -6.27
CA ALA A 107 7.44 9.26 -5.19
C ALA A 107 8.44 10.38 -5.51
N ALA A 108 9.00 10.38 -6.73
CA ALA A 108 9.92 11.42 -7.17
C ALA A 108 9.26 12.81 -7.18
N ALA A 109 8.02 12.91 -7.69
CA ALA A 109 7.26 14.16 -7.68
C ALA A 109 6.96 14.64 -6.25
N GLN A 110 6.63 13.75 -5.34
CA GLN A 110 6.34 14.07 -3.93
C GLN A 110 7.61 14.49 -3.16
N ALA A 111 8.76 13.86 -3.45
CA ALA A 111 10.04 14.14 -2.77
C ALA A 111 10.57 15.57 -3.01
N VAL A 112 10.04 16.29 -3.99
CA VAL A 112 10.38 17.70 -4.23
C VAL A 112 9.97 18.62 -3.08
N THR A 113 9.00 18.20 -2.27
CA THR A 113 8.49 18.98 -1.14
C THR A 113 8.79 18.29 0.19
N ILE A 114 9.04 19.07 1.26
CA ILE A 114 9.31 18.54 2.60
C ILE A 114 8.13 17.69 3.10
N VAL A 115 6.89 18.15 2.89
CA VAL A 115 5.67 17.42 3.25
C VAL A 115 5.49 16.17 2.39
N GLY A 116 5.99 16.19 1.16
CA GLY A 116 5.93 15.04 0.25
C GLY A 116 6.94 13.94 0.56
N ILE A 117 7.99 14.18 1.35
CA ILE A 117 8.99 13.15 1.70
C ILE A 117 8.34 11.93 2.39
N PRO A 118 7.51 12.08 3.45
CA PRO A 118 6.81 10.91 4.03
C PRO A 118 5.90 10.20 3.03
N LEU A 119 5.28 10.94 2.11
CA LEU A 119 4.43 10.36 1.06
C LEU A 119 5.28 9.59 0.02
N ALA A 120 6.43 10.12 -0.35
CA ALA A 120 7.39 9.43 -1.24
C ALA A 120 7.87 8.11 -0.62
N ILE A 121 8.20 8.10 0.66
CA ILE A 121 8.60 6.88 1.39
C ILE A 121 7.45 5.88 1.39
N ALA A 122 6.20 6.31 1.60
CA ALA A 122 5.04 5.44 1.52
C ALA A 122 4.89 4.79 0.13
N ASN A 123 5.11 5.56 -0.97
CA ASN A 123 5.13 5.01 -2.32
C ASN A 123 6.20 3.92 -2.48
N LEU A 124 7.42 4.18 -2.02
CA LEU A 124 8.51 3.20 -2.11
C LEU A 124 8.21 1.93 -1.31
N LYS A 125 7.57 2.05 -0.15
CA LYS A 125 7.12 0.91 0.67
C LYS A 125 6.05 0.05 -0.01
N MET A 126 5.30 0.60 -0.95
CA MET A 126 4.27 -0.15 -1.69
C MET A 126 4.83 -0.95 -2.87
N ILE A 127 6.03 -0.63 -3.38
CA ILE A 127 6.62 -1.31 -4.54
C ILE A 127 6.68 -2.84 -4.38
N PRO A 128 7.11 -3.41 -3.25
CA PRO A 128 7.19 -4.86 -3.10
C PRO A 128 5.84 -5.58 -3.25
N ILE A 129 4.74 -5.03 -2.71
CA ILE A 129 3.41 -5.62 -2.89
C ILE A 129 2.85 -5.34 -4.28
N THR A 130 3.22 -4.23 -4.89
CA THR A 130 2.87 -3.89 -6.28
C THR A 130 3.49 -4.88 -7.25
N CYS A 131 4.77 -5.23 -7.06
CA CYS A 131 5.47 -6.17 -7.91
C CYS A 131 5.07 -7.63 -7.65
N PHE A 132 4.84 -8.00 -6.38
CA PHE A 132 4.65 -9.38 -5.94
C PHE A 132 3.47 -9.50 -4.96
N PRO A 133 2.21 -9.36 -5.43
CA PRO A 133 1.02 -9.33 -4.58
C PRO A 133 0.55 -10.70 -4.11
N PHE A 134 0.90 -11.77 -4.85
CA PHE A 134 0.44 -13.12 -4.51
C PHE A 134 1.26 -13.67 -3.35
N GLY A 135 0.56 -14.22 -2.36
CA GLY A 135 1.19 -14.66 -1.11
C GLY A 135 1.38 -13.54 -0.08
N LYS A 136 0.78 -12.36 -0.29
CA LYS A 136 0.82 -11.25 0.67
C LYS A 136 -0.58 -10.83 1.10
N VAL A 137 -0.69 -10.33 2.34
CA VAL A 137 -1.93 -9.80 2.92
C VAL A 137 -1.67 -8.44 3.53
N VAL A 138 -2.62 -7.53 3.34
CA VAL A 138 -2.62 -6.22 4.00
C VAL A 138 -3.46 -6.31 5.27
N ILE A 139 -2.88 -5.93 6.39
CA ILE A 139 -3.56 -5.89 7.68
C ILE A 139 -3.57 -4.46 8.24
N ASP A 140 -4.59 -4.16 9.03
CA ASP A 140 -4.61 -2.93 9.80
C ASP A 140 -3.63 -3.07 10.98
N ASP A 141 -2.71 -2.13 11.10
CA ASP A 141 -1.73 -2.08 12.17
C ASP A 141 -1.58 -0.65 12.68
N PRO A 142 -2.31 -0.32 13.76
CA PRO A 142 -2.21 1.01 14.36
C PRO A 142 -0.80 1.35 14.85
N THR A 143 0.05 0.33 15.05
CA THR A 143 1.44 0.49 15.50
C THR A 143 2.42 0.56 14.32
N ALA A 144 1.94 0.33 13.07
CA ALA A 144 2.80 0.46 11.90
C ALA A 144 3.47 1.83 11.87
N SER A 145 4.77 1.83 11.62
CA SER A 145 5.57 3.04 11.49
C SER A 145 5.01 3.93 10.37
N ILE A 146 5.07 5.24 10.56
CA ILE A 146 4.71 6.23 9.53
C ILE A 146 5.75 6.23 8.41
N LEU A 147 7.00 5.92 8.74
CA LEU A 147 8.15 5.88 7.84
C LEU A 147 8.73 4.47 7.75
#